data_14ba2dbc02ee3b73ed0e2507bd1edf2e
#
_entry.id   14ba2dbc02ee3b73ed0e2507bd1edf2e
#
_cell.length_a   1.000
_cell.length_b   1.000
_cell.length_c   1.000
_cell.angle_alpha   90.00
_cell.angle_beta   90.00
_cell.angle_gamma   90.00
#
_symmetry.space_group_name_H-M   'P 1'
#
loop_
_entity.id
_entity.type
_entity.pdbx_description
1 polymer ?
#
loop_
_entity_poly.entity_id
_entity_poly.type
_entity_poly.pdbx_seq_one_letter_code
_entity_poly.pdbx_strand_id
1 'polypeptide(L)'
;MREGNAWTTENVWHTDEVSLHLTNGGIVDGVLFGLSHLNSGQYFGLDLDTGEVLWTSPPRQADNAAIVSAGRTIFSLEADAELVIVAHSRTGFEPVQRYEVATSATWAQPTLAGNRLFVKDVDSLTLWTVD
;
A
#
# COMPACT_ATOMS: atom_id res chain seq x y z
N MET A 1 -5.00 -22.47 -8.16
CA MET A 1 -5.10 -23.73 -7.41
C MET A 1 -4.52 -24.86 -8.24
N ARG A 2 -3.95 -25.86 -7.64
CA ARG A 2 -3.33 -26.99 -8.37
C ARG A 2 -4.12 -28.27 -8.13
N GLU A 3 -4.58 -28.90 -9.21
CA GLU A 3 -5.21 -30.21 -9.18
C GLU A 3 -4.29 -31.23 -9.86
N GLY A 4 -3.76 -32.19 -9.10
CA GLY A 4 -2.77 -33.14 -9.63
C GLY A 4 -1.53 -32.43 -10.15
N ASN A 5 -1.23 -32.59 -11.43
CA ASN A 5 -0.10 -31.94 -12.13
C ASN A 5 -0.51 -30.69 -12.94
N ALA A 6 -1.78 -30.30 -12.91
CA ALA A 6 -2.28 -29.14 -13.64
C ALA A 6 -2.57 -27.95 -12.70
N TRP A 7 -2.33 -26.76 -13.21
CA TRP A 7 -2.76 -25.51 -12.56
C TRP A 7 -4.11 -25.11 -13.15
N THR A 8 -5.05 -24.75 -12.26
CA THR A 8 -6.36 -24.22 -12.65
C THR A 8 -6.52 -22.83 -12.08
N THR A 9 -7.30 -22.01 -12.76
CA THR A 9 -7.59 -20.64 -12.31
C THR A 9 -9.11 -20.43 -12.23
N GLU A 10 -9.51 -19.65 -11.27
CA GLU A 10 -10.89 -19.28 -11.04
C GLU A 10 -10.93 -17.77 -10.72
N ASN A 11 -11.88 -17.04 -11.31
CA ASN A 11 -12.10 -15.65 -10.94
C ASN A 11 -13.08 -15.61 -9.78
N VAL A 12 -12.61 -15.18 -8.60
CA VAL A 12 -13.42 -15.11 -7.39
C VAL A 12 -14.29 -13.85 -7.37
N TRP A 13 -13.71 -12.71 -7.73
CA TRP A 13 -14.42 -11.43 -7.85
C TRP A 13 -13.65 -10.48 -8.77
N HIS A 14 -14.33 -9.43 -9.20
CA HIS A 14 -13.77 -8.33 -10.02
C HIS A 14 -14.39 -7.01 -9.55
N THR A 15 -13.59 -5.96 -9.52
CA THR A 15 -14.07 -4.59 -9.27
C THR A 15 -13.38 -3.60 -10.19
N ASP A 16 -14.09 -2.55 -10.57
CA ASP A 16 -13.58 -1.39 -11.30
C ASP A 16 -13.79 -0.07 -10.53
N GLU A 17 -14.26 -0.17 -9.28
CA GLU A 17 -14.42 0.99 -8.39
C GLU A 17 -13.10 1.55 -7.92
N VAL A 18 -12.09 0.70 -7.74
CA VAL A 18 -10.73 1.05 -7.36
C VAL A 18 -9.76 0.21 -8.18
N SER A 19 -8.52 0.67 -8.29
CA SER A 19 -7.46 -0.13 -8.92
C SER A 19 -6.10 0.24 -8.34
N LEU A 20 -5.17 -0.70 -8.38
CA LEU A 20 -3.77 -0.42 -8.14
C LEU A 20 -3.14 0.10 -9.43
N HIS A 21 -2.27 1.10 -9.33
CA HIS A 21 -1.62 1.69 -10.51
C HIS A 21 -0.28 1.00 -10.82
N LEU A 22 0.81 1.52 -10.31
CA LEU A 22 2.16 0.99 -10.55
C LEU A 22 2.75 0.29 -9.32
N THR A 23 1.91 -0.20 -8.44
CA THR A 23 2.32 -0.75 -7.15
C THR A 23 1.41 -1.88 -6.71
N ASN A 24 1.87 -2.61 -5.72
CA ASN A 24 1.06 -3.60 -5.00
C ASN A 24 0.41 -2.96 -3.78
N GLY A 25 -0.64 -3.59 -3.29
CA GLY A 25 -1.23 -3.25 -2.00
C GLY A 25 -0.62 -4.04 -0.85
N GLY A 26 -0.98 -3.66 0.36
CA GLY A 26 -0.70 -4.42 1.59
C GLY A 26 -1.96 -5.11 2.10
N ILE A 27 -1.82 -6.29 2.66
CA ILE A 27 -2.94 -7.05 3.20
C ILE A 27 -2.79 -7.17 4.72
N VAL A 28 -3.84 -6.77 5.44
CA VAL A 28 -3.93 -6.91 6.90
C VAL A 28 -5.35 -7.33 7.26
N ASP A 29 -5.48 -8.43 8.00
CA ASP A 29 -6.76 -8.94 8.54
C ASP A 29 -7.87 -9.00 7.48
N GLY A 30 -7.60 -9.57 6.31
CA GLY A 30 -8.58 -9.75 5.25
C GLY A 30 -8.94 -8.47 4.48
N VAL A 31 -8.20 -7.39 4.67
CA VAL A 31 -8.37 -6.13 3.95
C VAL A 31 -7.16 -5.85 3.07
N LEU A 32 -7.39 -5.61 1.80
CA LEU A 32 -6.40 -5.07 0.88
C LEU A 32 -6.39 -3.55 1.01
N PHE A 33 -5.26 -3.02 1.45
CA PHE A 33 -4.99 -1.58 1.47
C PHE A 33 -4.19 -1.21 0.22
N GLY A 34 -4.63 -0.21 -0.50
CA GLY A 34 -3.96 0.22 -1.72
C GLY A 34 -4.15 1.70 -2.01
N LEU A 35 -3.41 2.18 -3.01
CA LEU A 35 -3.60 3.51 -3.59
C LEU A 35 -4.14 3.35 -5.01
N SER A 36 -5.35 3.84 -5.24
CA SER A 36 -5.96 3.94 -6.55
C SER A 36 -5.47 5.21 -7.26
N HIS A 37 -5.22 5.13 -8.56
CA HIS A 37 -4.90 6.31 -9.37
C HIS A 37 -6.14 7.20 -9.62
N LEU A 38 -7.33 6.70 -9.35
CA LEU A 38 -8.56 7.47 -9.47
C LEU A 38 -8.55 8.63 -8.49
N ASN A 39 -9.27 9.70 -8.82
CA ASN A 39 -9.39 10.90 -7.99
C ASN A 39 -8.04 11.52 -7.60
N SER A 40 -7.05 11.45 -8.50
CA SER A 40 -5.70 11.98 -8.30
C SER A 40 -4.95 11.32 -7.12
N GLY A 41 -5.16 10.04 -6.92
CA GLY A 41 -4.57 9.24 -5.85
C GLY A 41 -5.45 9.17 -4.61
N GLN A 42 -6.07 8.04 -4.41
CA GLN A 42 -6.99 7.84 -3.29
C GLN A 42 -6.71 6.48 -2.65
N TYR A 43 -6.39 6.47 -1.36
CA TYR A 43 -6.26 5.22 -0.62
C TYR A 43 -7.61 4.55 -0.46
N PHE A 44 -7.59 3.24 -0.40
CA PHE A 44 -8.79 2.43 -0.21
C PHE A 44 -8.51 1.19 0.66
N GLY A 45 -9.56 0.71 1.29
CA GLY A 45 -9.62 -0.61 1.91
C GLY A 45 -10.66 -1.45 1.20
N LEU A 46 -10.30 -2.68 0.83
CA LEU A 46 -11.14 -3.59 0.08
C LEU A 46 -11.18 -4.95 0.79
N ASP A 47 -12.38 -5.51 0.94
CA ASP A 47 -12.57 -6.83 1.52
C ASP A 47 -12.06 -7.91 0.56
N LEU A 48 -11.13 -8.74 1.03
CA LEU A 48 -10.49 -9.77 0.20
C LEU A 48 -11.44 -10.87 -0.27
N ASP A 49 -12.45 -11.19 0.53
CA ASP A 49 -13.34 -12.30 0.22
C ASP A 49 -14.43 -11.90 -0.78
N THR A 50 -14.88 -10.66 -0.70
CA THR A 50 -16.03 -10.18 -1.48
C THR A 50 -15.66 -9.23 -2.61
N GLY A 51 -14.49 -8.57 -2.55
CA GLY A 51 -14.12 -7.50 -3.47
C GLY A 51 -14.85 -6.18 -3.22
N GLU A 52 -15.57 -6.06 -2.10
CA GLU A 52 -16.28 -4.85 -1.73
C GLU A 52 -15.31 -3.77 -1.24
N VAL A 53 -15.47 -2.55 -1.74
CA VAL A 53 -14.74 -1.37 -1.25
C VAL A 53 -15.34 -0.97 0.09
N LEU A 54 -14.56 -1.12 1.16
CA LEU A 54 -14.99 -0.82 2.52
C LEU A 54 -14.94 0.67 2.84
N TRP A 55 -13.91 1.35 2.33
CA TRP A 55 -13.71 2.80 2.51
C TRP A 55 -12.74 3.35 1.47
N THR A 56 -12.79 4.66 1.30
CA THR A 56 -11.81 5.43 0.52
C THR A 56 -11.36 6.64 1.34
N SER A 57 -10.12 7.06 1.14
CA SER A 57 -9.60 8.30 1.73
C SER A 57 -10.11 9.53 0.99
N PRO A 58 -9.85 10.75 1.50
CA PRO A 58 -9.93 11.95 0.67
C PRO A 58 -9.08 11.79 -0.61
N PRO A 59 -9.44 12.47 -1.72
CA PRO A 59 -8.67 12.42 -2.95
C PRO A 59 -7.33 13.19 -2.84
N ARG A 60 -6.52 13.11 -3.88
CA ARG A 60 -5.25 13.83 -4.02
C ARG A 60 -4.23 13.53 -2.93
N GLN A 61 -4.10 12.24 -2.60
CA GLN A 61 -3.12 11.81 -1.61
C GLN A 61 -1.70 11.75 -2.20
N ALA A 62 -1.54 11.09 -3.33
CA ALA A 62 -0.24 10.91 -4.00
C ALA A 62 -0.42 10.45 -5.44
N ASP A 63 0.59 10.66 -6.27
CA ASP A 63 0.62 10.15 -7.64
C ASP A 63 0.85 8.64 -7.67
N ASN A 64 1.68 8.15 -6.76
CA ASN A 64 1.95 6.72 -6.56
C ASN A 64 2.45 6.48 -5.14
N ALA A 65 2.28 5.27 -4.65
CA ALA A 65 2.80 4.86 -3.35
C ALA A 65 3.16 3.38 -3.36
N ALA A 66 4.32 3.07 -2.81
CA ALA A 66 4.74 1.70 -2.56
C ALA A 66 4.36 1.30 -1.13
N ILE A 67 3.64 0.21 -0.98
CA ILE A 67 2.97 -0.16 0.27
C ILE A 67 3.56 -1.45 0.81
N VAL A 68 3.93 -1.45 2.10
CA VAL A 68 4.41 -2.61 2.85
C VAL A 68 3.62 -2.72 4.14
N SER A 69 3.24 -3.91 4.53
CA SER A 69 2.57 -4.15 5.80
C SER A 69 3.46 -4.93 6.77
N ALA A 70 3.37 -4.59 8.05
CA ALA A 70 4.04 -5.30 9.12
C ALA A 70 3.10 -5.39 10.34
N GLY A 71 2.65 -6.59 10.67
CA GLY A 71 1.60 -6.79 11.66
C GLY A 71 0.32 -6.08 11.24
N ARG A 72 -0.15 -5.16 12.06
CA ARG A 72 -1.35 -4.34 11.77
C ARG A 72 -1.02 -2.93 11.29
N THR A 73 0.24 -2.65 11.04
CA THR A 73 0.71 -1.35 10.58
C THR A 73 1.04 -1.40 9.10
N ILE A 74 0.65 -0.37 8.40
CA ILE A 74 0.89 -0.20 6.97
C ILE A 74 1.87 0.96 6.79
N PHE A 75 2.89 0.73 5.99
CA PHE A 75 3.89 1.73 5.60
C PHE A 75 3.66 2.06 4.13
N SER A 76 3.26 3.27 3.84
CA SER A 76 3.04 3.75 2.47
C SER A 76 4.10 4.80 2.13
N LEU A 77 5.01 4.44 1.24
CA LEU A 77 6.02 5.37 0.72
C LEU A 77 5.48 6.03 -0.54
N GLU A 78 5.09 7.27 -0.42
CA GLU A 78 4.59 8.06 -1.54
C GLU A 78 5.74 8.49 -2.46
N ALA A 79 5.45 8.72 -3.72
CA ALA A 79 6.46 9.02 -4.73
C ALA A 79 7.19 10.35 -4.51
N ASP A 80 6.65 11.21 -3.66
CA ASP A 80 7.21 12.53 -3.29
C ASP A 80 8.11 12.49 -2.04
N ALA A 81 8.59 11.31 -1.65
CA ALA A 81 9.47 11.09 -0.51
C ALA A 81 8.78 11.13 0.86
N GLU A 82 7.47 11.12 0.90
CA GLU A 82 6.72 11.06 2.16
C GLU A 82 6.38 9.63 2.55
N LEU A 83 6.72 9.25 3.77
CA LEU A 83 6.32 7.97 4.38
C LEU A 83 5.10 8.21 5.25
N VAL A 84 4.00 7.55 4.92
CA VAL A 84 2.76 7.60 5.70
C VAL A 84 2.63 6.31 6.48
N ILE A 85 2.52 6.41 7.78
CA ILE A 85 2.22 5.29 8.67
C ILE A 85 0.72 5.24 8.86
N VAL A 86 0.10 4.11 8.52
CA VAL A 86 -1.36 3.94 8.55
C VAL A 86 -1.73 2.78 9.47
N ALA A 87 -2.66 3.00 10.36
CA ALA A 87 -3.26 1.94 11.15
C ALA A 87 -4.28 1.15 10.32
N HIS A 88 -4.27 -0.17 10.46
CA HIS A 88 -5.28 -1.01 9.84
C HIS A 88 -6.69 -0.63 10.33
N SER A 89 -7.63 -0.50 9.40
CA SER A 89 -9.04 -0.24 9.70
C SER A 89 -9.93 -0.82 8.60
N ARG A 90 -11.08 -1.33 8.99
CA ARG A 90 -12.15 -1.73 8.06
C ARG A 90 -13.16 -0.62 7.78
N THR A 91 -13.05 0.51 8.47
CA THR A 91 -14.07 1.56 8.45
C THR A 91 -13.59 2.90 7.91
N GLY A 92 -12.28 3.10 7.76
CA GLY A 92 -11.77 4.36 7.24
C GLY A 92 -10.26 4.42 7.13
N PHE A 93 -9.79 5.50 6.53
CA PHE A 93 -8.38 5.81 6.39
C PHE A 93 -7.87 6.42 7.70
N GLU A 94 -6.92 5.75 8.34
CA GLU A 94 -6.40 6.08 9.67
C GLU A 94 -4.89 6.38 9.61
N PRO A 95 -4.46 7.53 9.01
CA PRO A 95 -3.06 7.91 9.02
C PRO A 95 -2.65 8.30 10.44
N VAL A 96 -1.57 7.67 10.92
CA VAL A 96 -1.06 7.89 12.28
C VAL A 96 0.03 8.93 12.28
N GLN A 97 0.90 8.90 11.29
CA GLN A 97 2.06 9.78 11.20
C GLN A 97 2.56 9.90 9.77
N ARG A 98 3.24 11.01 9.47
CA ARG A 98 3.87 11.29 8.19
C ARG A 98 5.29 11.76 8.41
N TYR A 99 6.23 11.27 7.60
CA TYR A 99 7.64 11.63 7.66
C TYR A 99 8.19 11.90 6.27
N GLU A 100 8.99 12.93 6.12
CA GLU A 100 9.84 13.08 4.95
C GLU A 100 11.07 12.19 5.13
N VAL A 101 11.28 11.21 4.25
CA VAL A 101 12.32 10.19 4.40
C VAL A 101 13.38 10.21 3.30
N ALA A 102 13.25 11.10 2.34
CA ALA A 102 14.19 11.26 1.23
C ALA A 102 14.18 12.70 0.72
N THR A 103 15.15 13.04 -0.13
CA THR A 103 15.30 14.38 -0.73
C THR A 103 14.96 14.41 -2.21
N SER A 104 14.60 13.28 -2.78
CA SER A 104 14.16 13.15 -4.17
C SER A 104 13.11 12.06 -4.30
N ALA A 105 12.56 11.86 -5.49
CA ALA A 105 11.45 10.96 -5.73
C ALA A 105 11.74 9.50 -5.30
N THR A 106 10.73 8.85 -4.72
CA THR A 106 10.79 7.51 -4.15
C THR A 106 9.78 6.59 -4.84
N TRP A 107 10.18 6.03 -5.98
CA TRP A 107 9.32 5.13 -6.77
C TRP A 107 9.52 3.66 -6.42
N ALA A 108 10.69 3.31 -5.87
CA ALA A 108 10.99 1.94 -5.51
C ALA A 108 10.29 1.54 -4.21
N GLN A 109 9.85 0.30 -4.16
CA GLN A 109 9.27 -0.25 -2.94
C GLN A 109 10.31 -0.27 -1.81
N PRO A 110 9.98 0.22 -0.61
CA PRO A 110 10.88 0.14 0.53
C PRO A 110 11.01 -1.31 1.01
N THR A 111 12.12 -1.61 1.66
CA THR A 111 12.33 -2.90 2.32
C THR A 111 12.25 -2.72 3.82
N LEU A 112 11.39 -3.49 4.46
CA LEU A 112 11.23 -3.50 5.91
C LEU A 112 11.80 -4.79 6.48
N ALA A 113 12.74 -4.67 7.42
CA ALA A 113 13.35 -5.81 8.12
C ALA A 113 13.39 -5.51 9.62
N GLY A 114 12.48 -6.12 10.39
CA GLY A 114 12.28 -5.77 11.80
C GLY A 114 11.87 -4.30 11.93
N ASN A 115 12.65 -3.51 12.66
CA ASN A 115 12.44 -2.07 12.80
C ASN A 115 13.29 -1.22 11.84
N ARG A 116 13.83 -1.82 10.79
CA ARG A 116 14.71 -1.14 9.82
C ARG A 116 13.99 -0.99 8.50
N LEU A 117 13.92 0.24 8.01
CA LEU A 117 13.31 0.60 6.74
C LEU A 117 14.38 1.13 5.79
N PHE A 118 14.55 0.45 4.66
CA PHE A 118 15.44 0.88 3.59
C PHE A 118 14.64 1.64 2.54
N VAL A 119 15.02 2.87 2.30
CA VAL A 119 14.37 3.76 1.33
C VAL A 119 15.36 4.15 0.24
N LYS A 120 14.98 3.91 -1.01
CA LYS A 120 15.74 4.34 -2.18
C LYS A 120 15.06 5.54 -2.83
N ASP A 121 15.79 6.62 -3.00
CA ASP A 121 15.39 7.74 -3.83
C ASP A 121 16.18 7.74 -5.15
N VAL A 122 16.19 8.86 -5.90
CA VAL A 122 16.88 8.94 -7.20
C VAL A 122 18.37 8.65 -7.05
N ASP A 123 19.01 9.18 -6.01
CA ASP A 123 20.47 9.24 -5.88
C ASP A 123 21.04 8.34 -4.77
N SER A 124 20.23 7.91 -3.80
CA SER A 124 20.72 7.29 -2.57
C SER A 124 19.86 6.15 -2.05
N LEU A 125 20.46 5.36 -1.17
CA LEU A 125 19.81 4.35 -0.36
C LEU A 125 20.01 4.72 1.11
N THR A 126 18.93 4.92 1.84
CA THR A 126 18.95 5.36 3.23
C THR A 126 18.31 4.31 4.15
N LEU A 127 18.94 4.07 5.29
CA LEU A 127 18.40 3.21 6.34
C LEU A 127 17.80 4.07 7.45
N TRP A 128 16.52 3.84 7.72
CA TRP A 128 15.79 4.42 8.83
C TRP A 128 15.47 3.36 9.88
N THR A 129 15.41 3.75 11.15
CA THR A 129 14.79 2.94 12.19
C THR A 129 13.37 3.41 12.44
N VAL A 130 12.46 2.46 12.62
CA VAL A 130 11.04 2.71 12.87
C VAL A 130 10.70 2.14 14.24
N ASP A 131 10.40 2.99 15.17
CA ASP A 131 10.10 2.59 16.56
C ASP A 131 8.66 2.90 16.93
#